data_19182d034536470af7ee7866130793f6
#
_entry.id   19182d034536470af7ee7866130793f6
#
_cell.length_a   1.000
_cell.length_b   1.000
_cell.length_c   1.000
_cell.angle_alpha   90.00
_cell.angle_beta   90.00
_cell.angle_gamma   90.00
#
_symmetry.space_group_name_H-M   'P 1'
#
loop_
_entity.id
_entity.type
_entity.pdbx_description
1 polymer ?
#
loop_
_entity_poly.entity_id
_entity_poly.type
_entity_poly.pdbx_seq_one_letter_code
_entity_poly.pdbx_strand_id
1 'polypeptide(L)'
;MACLVGYGMPSEIVERIFDPYFTTKDTGEGTGLGLSVAQGIVKAHGGTITVYSEQGKGTTFHVYLPVILEEEREKKESEEPLPTGSECILFIDDEQVLIEIESQMLEQLGYEVVAKKSSIEALELFRAEPDRFDLVITDMTMPHMTGDKLAQELMKIRPDIPVILCTGHSRLVSEEKAKDIGIKAFVMKPLVMRNLAETVRKVTSCSLLLLGV
;
A
#
# COMPACT_ATOMS: atom_id res chain seq x y z
N MET A 1 -17.18 7.87 14.07
CA MET A 1 -18.22 7.26 14.94
C MET A 1 -18.64 5.96 14.27
N ALA A 2 -18.47 4.82 14.93
CA ALA A 2 -18.93 3.51 14.43
C ALA A 2 -20.07 3.03 15.33
N CYS A 3 -21.22 2.72 14.75
CA CYS A 3 -22.40 2.17 15.43
C CYS A 3 -22.61 0.74 14.97
N LEU A 4 -22.56 -0.22 15.89
CA LEU A 4 -22.83 -1.63 15.61
C LEU A 4 -24.23 -1.96 16.14
N VAL A 5 -25.12 -2.30 15.23
CA VAL A 5 -26.47 -2.79 15.56
C VAL A 5 -26.34 -4.25 16.01
N GLY A 6 -26.54 -4.50 17.30
CA GLY A 6 -26.40 -5.83 17.89
C GLY A 6 -27.12 -5.87 19.25
N TYR A 7 -26.92 -6.96 20.01
CA TYR A 7 -27.56 -7.14 21.32
C TYR A 7 -27.08 -6.19 22.42
N GLY A 8 -26.04 -5.38 22.18
CA GLY A 8 -25.40 -4.59 23.20
C GLY A 8 -24.69 -5.43 24.26
N MET A 9 -24.15 -4.75 25.30
CA MET A 9 -23.39 -5.40 26.36
C MET A 9 -23.86 -4.90 27.73
N PRO A 10 -23.94 -5.75 28.75
CA PRO A 10 -24.14 -5.32 30.12
C PRO A 10 -22.93 -4.54 30.66
N SER A 11 -23.13 -3.71 31.68
CA SER A 11 -22.08 -2.83 32.25
C SER A 11 -20.79 -3.57 32.66
N GLU A 12 -20.94 -4.75 33.22
CA GLU A 12 -19.83 -5.58 33.69
C GLU A 12 -18.89 -6.00 32.51
N ILE A 13 -19.47 -6.21 31.33
CA ILE A 13 -18.71 -6.50 30.10
C ILE A 13 -18.07 -5.23 29.58
N VAL A 14 -18.82 -4.09 29.54
CA VAL A 14 -18.33 -2.81 29.04
C VAL A 14 -17.06 -2.35 29.78
N GLU A 15 -16.98 -2.58 31.08
CA GLU A 15 -15.80 -2.21 31.89
C GLU A 15 -14.54 -3.00 31.50
N ARG A 16 -14.68 -4.16 30.91
CA ARG A 16 -13.58 -5.10 30.63
C ARG A 16 -13.24 -5.29 29.17
N ILE A 17 -14.01 -4.72 28.25
CA ILE A 17 -13.82 -4.97 26.80
C ILE A 17 -12.45 -4.56 26.27
N PHE A 18 -11.75 -3.68 26.97
CA PHE A 18 -10.40 -3.24 26.61
C PHE A 18 -9.30 -4.01 27.35
N ASP A 19 -9.64 -4.94 28.23
CA ASP A 19 -8.66 -5.78 28.89
C ASP A 19 -8.03 -6.75 27.88
N PRO A 20 -6.70 -6.89 27.85
CA PRO A 20 -6.06 -7.89 27.01
C PRO A 20 -6.57 -9.31 27.32
N TYR A 21 -6.82 -10.07 26.27
CA TYR A 21 -7.32 -11.46 26.32
C TYR A 21 -8.76 -11.61 26.83
N PHE A 22 -9.46 -10.52 27.13
CA PHE A 22 -10.87 -10.60 27.50
C PHE A 22 -11.74 -10.87 26.27
N THR A 23 -12.55 -11.92 26.32
CA THR A 23 -13.49 -12.29 25.25
C THR A 23 -14.73 -12.95 25.85
N THR A 24 -15.87 -12.71 25.24
CA THR A 24 -17.15 -13.38 25.54
C THR A 24 -17.43 -14.55 24.58
N LYS A 25 -16.53 -14.80 23.61
CA LYS A 25 -16.61 -15.93 22.68
C LYS A 25 -16.03 -17.19 23.29
N ASP A 26 -16.47 -18.34 22.78
CA ASP A 26 -15.96 -19.65 23.21
C ASP A 26 -14.46 -19.82 22.94
N THR A 27 -13.84 -20.73 23.69
CA THR A 27 -12.41 -21.00 23.63
C THR A 27 -11.99 -21.37 22.20
N GLY A 28 -11.18 -20.52 21.56
CA GLY A 28 -10.68 -20.70 20.18
C GLY A 28 -11.35 -19.79 19.15
N GLU A 29 -12.45 -19.10 19.45
CA GLU A 29 -13.15 -18.21 18.51
C GLU A 29 -12.78 -16.74 18.61
N GLY A 30 -12.01 -16.36 19.62
CA GLY A 30 -11.56 -14.97 19.80
C GLY A 30 -10.31 -14.86 20.64
N THR A 31 -9.33 -14.08 20.17
CA THR A 31 -8.07 -13.85 20.92
C THR A 31 -8.22 -12.85 22.05
N GLY A 32 -9.31 -12.11 22.14
CA GLY A 32 -9.51 -11.03 23.11
C GLY A 32 -8.52 -9.85 22.99
N LEU A 33 -7.77 -9.76 21.89
CA LEU A 33 -6.74 -8.72 21.71
C LEU A 33 -7.21 -7.53 20.86
N GLY A 34 -8.26 -7.67 20.06
CA GLY A 34 -8.63 -6.65 19.06
C GLY A 34 -8.92 -5.28 19.67
N LEU A 35 -9.75 -5.20 20.72
CA LEU A 35 -10.12 -3.91 21.34
C LEU A 35 -8.98 -3.32 22.19
N SER A 36 -8.19 -4.15 22.87
CA SER A 36 -7.02 -3.69 23.62
C SER A 36 -5.95 -3.11 22.69
N VAL A 37 -5.71 -3.71 21.54
CA VAL A 37 -4.82 -3.20 20.50
C VAL A 37 -5.36 -1.89 19.92
N ALA A 38 -6.65 -1.82 19.58
CA ALA A 38 -7.28 -0.59 19.10
C ALA A 38 -7.14 0.55 20.10
N GLN A 39 -7.37 0.29 21.39
CA GLN A 39 -7.17 1.28 22.45
C GLN A 39 -5.70 1.73 22.54
N GLY A 40 -4.75 0.78 22.44
CA GLY A 40 -3.32 1.08 22.43
C GLY A 40 -2.93 2.00 21.28
N ILE A 41 -3.42 1.73 20.08
CA ILE A 41 -3.18 2.55 18.89
C ILE A 41 -3.74 3.96 19.08
N VAL A 42 -4.99 4.08 19.53
CA VAL A 42 -5.63 5.40 19.76
C VAL A 42 -4.86 6.20 20.81
N LYS A 43 -4.45 5.57 21.91
CA LYS A 43 -3.62 6.21 22.95
C LYS A 43 -2.24 6.64 22.43
N ALA A 44 -1.59 5.82 21.61
CA ALA A 44 -0.29 6.16 21.01
C ALA A 44 -0.36 7.39 20.09
N HIS A 45 -1.56 7.66 19.53
CA HIS A 45 -1.83 8.87 18.76
C HIS A 45 -2.36 10.04 19.62
N GLY A 46 -2.22 9.96 20.96
CA GLY A 46 -2.70 10.99 21.88
C GLY A 46 -4.23 11.08 21.98
N GLY A 47 -4.94 10.08 21.46
CA GLY A 47 -6.40 10.05 21.42
C GLY A 47 -7.05 9.30 22.60
N THR A 48 -8.36 9.23 22.54
CA THR A 48 -9.20 8.50 23.50
C THR A 48 -10.30 7.73 22.79
N ILE A 49 -10.60 6.52 23.28
CA ILE A 49 -11.72 5.72 22.82
C ILE A 49 -12.72 5.57 23.96
N THR A 50 -14.00 5.83 23.70
CA THR A 50 -15.09 5.62 24.64
C THR A 50 -16.12 4.68 24.03
N VAL A 51 -16.85 3.99 24.90
CA VAL A 51 -17.90 3.05 24.49
C VAL A 51 -19.19 3.38 25.22
N TYR A 52 -20.28 3.33 24.49
CA TYR A 52 -21.64 3.32 25.02
C TYR A 52 -22.33 2.05 24.53
N SER A 53 -22.89 1.28 25.46
CA SER A 53 -23.62 0.07 25.11
C SER A 53 -24.84 -0.10 25.99
N GLU A 54 -25.95 -0.50 25.38
CA GLU A 54 -27.18 -0.81 26.06
C GLU A 54 -27.73 -2.14 25.55
N GLN A 55 -28.01 -3.04 26.47
CA GLN A 55 -28.50 -4.36 26.14
C GLN A 55 -29.83 -4.27 25.37
N GLY A 56 -29.90 -4.93 24.21
CA GLY A 56 -31.03 -4.87 23.30
C GLY A 56 -31.02 -3.70 22.31
N LYS A 57 -30.11 -2.71 22.46
CA LYS A 57 -30.01 -1.55 21.55
C LYS A 57 -28.72 -1.50 20.72
N GLY A 58 -27.68 -2.19 21.17
CA GLY A 58 -26.40 -2.23 20.48
C GLY A 58 -25.27 -1.49 21.19
N THR A 59 -24.17 -1.26 20.46
CA THR A 59 -22.96 -0.65 20.99
C THR A 59 -22.46 0.45 20.07
N THR A 60 -22.06 1.59 20.66
CA THR A 60 -21.45 2.71 19.94
C THR A 60 -20.04 2.96 20.48
N PHE A 61 -19.06 3.00 19.62
CA PHE A 61 -17.70 3.41 19.94
C PHE A 61 -17.45 4.83 19.42
N HIS A 62 -16.88 5.68 20.28
CA HIS A 62 -16.39 6.99 19.87
C HIS A 62 -14.87 7.00 19.98
N VAL A 63 -14.19 7.29 18.87
CA VAL A 63 -12.76 7.50 18.82
C VAL A 63 -12.50 8.99 18.66
N TYR A 64 -11.75 9.56 19.58
CA TYR A 64 -11.32 10.95 19.57
C TYR A 64 -9.82 10.98 19.31
N LEU A 65 -9.40 11.64 18.27
CA LEU A 65 -7.99 11.88 17.98
C LEU A 65 -7.73 13.38 18.08
N PRO A 66 -6.56 13.79 18.59
CA PRO A 66 -6.20 15.20 18.60
C PRO A 66 -6.13 15.69 17.15
N VAL A 67 -6.69 16.87 16.92
CA VAL A 67 -6.43 17.57 15.67
C VAL A 67 -4.97 18.01 15.72
N ILE A 68 -4.15 17.52 14.84
CA ILE A 68 -2.82 18.07 14.63
C ILE A 68 -3.06 19.42 13.97
N LEU A 69 -2.99 20.50 14.78
CA LEU A 69 -2.77 21.83 14.28
C LEU A 69 -1.27 21.91 13.89
N GLU A 70 -0.82 21.07 12.98
CA GLU A 70 0.22 21.57 12.10
C GLU A 70 -0.40 22.81 11.51
N GLU A 71 0.24 23.99 11.74
CA GLU A 71 0.11 25.03 10.76
C GLU A 71 0.11 24.28 9.44
N GLU A 72 -1.02 24.25 8.77
CA GLU A 72 -1.08 23.93 7.37
C GLU A 72 -0.05 24.87 6.73
N ARG A 73 1.22 24.47 6.74
CA ARG A 73 1.86 24.49 5.46
C ARG A 73 0.90 23.64 4.65
N GLU A 74 -0.15 24.30 4.17
CA GLU A 74 -0.68 24.00 2.89
C GLU A 74 0.58 23.75 2.03
N LYS A 75 1.06 22.51 1.98
CA LYS A 75 1.44 22.03 0.69
C LYS A 75 0.15 22.29 -0.06
N LYS A 76 0.04 23.48 -0.66
CA LYS A 76 -0.73 23.68 -1.85
C LYS A 76 -0.43 22.39 -2.58
N GLU A 77 -1.35 21.45 -2.56
CA GLU A 77 -1.38 20.44 -3.59
C GLU A 77 -1.23 21.30 -4.80
N SER A 78 -0.02 21.28 -5.34
CA SER A 78 0.33 22.24 -6.38
C SER A 78 -0.76 22.02 -7.41
N GLU A 79 -1.49 23.06 -7.79
CA GLU A 79 -2.51 23.05 -8.84
C GLU A 79 -1.88 22.62 -10.17
N GLU A 80 -0.62 22.24 -10.13
CA GLU A 80 0.10 21.66 -11.24
C GLU A 80 -0.58 20.35 -11.64
N PRO A 81 -0.96 20.23 -12.92
CA PRO A 81 -1.56 19.02 -13.44
C PRO A 81 -0.65 17.83 -13.16
N LEU A 82 -1.26 16.70 -12.82
CA LEU A 82 -0.50 15.47 -12.60
C LEU A 82 0.30 15.13 -13.85
N PRO A 83 1.58 14.77 -13.70
CA PRO A 83 2.36 14.32 -14.84
C PRO A 83 1.72 13.05 -15.45
N THR A 84 1.59 13.04 -16.75
CA THR A 84 0.98 11.98 -17.55
C THR A 84 2.00 11.36 -18.51
N GLY A 85 1.69 10.20 -19.07
CA GLY A 85 2.55 9.52 -20.05
C GLY A 85 1.76 8.59 -20.97
N SER A 86 2.46 7.86 -21.82
CA SER A 86 1.89 6.89 -22.75
C SER A 86 2.72 5.59 -22.79
N GLU A 87 3.62 5.46 -21.85
CA GLU A 87 4.52 4.32 -21.73
C GLU A 87 3.75 3.04 -21.37
N CYS A 88 4.24 1.88 -21.84
CA CYS A 88 3.68 0.57 -21.49
C CYS A 88 4.31 0.05 -20.20
N ILE A 89 3.48 -0.15 -19.19
CA ILE A 89 3.89 -0.54 -17.83
C ILE A 89 3.49 -1.99 -17.56
N LEU A 90 4.46 -2.83 -17.18
CA LEU A 90 4.18 -4.14 -16.60
C LEU A 90 3.98 -3.96 -15.09
N PHE A 91 2.75 -4.17 -14.64
CA PHE A 91 2.37 -4.00 -13.23
C PHE A 91 2.14 -5.37 -12.57
N ILE A 92 2.78 -5.62 -11.41
CA ILE A 92 2.73 -6.93 -10.75
C ILE A 92 2.41 -6.79 -9.26
N ASP A 93 1.32 -7.42 -8.84
CA ASP A 93 0.89 -7.54 -7.45
C ASP A 93 0.09 -8.83 -7.27
N ASP A 94 0.19 -9.54 -6.14
CA ASP A 94 -0.57 -10.78 -5.92
C ASP A 94 -2.01 -10.52 -5.45
N GLU A 95 -2.33 -9.31 -4.99
CA GLU A 95 -3.65 -8.90 -4.55
C GLU A 95 -4.50 -8.34 -5.71
N GLN A 96 -5.53 -9.09 -6.13
CA GLN A 96 -6.43 -8.70 -7.24
C GLN A 96 -7.04 -7.31 -7.07
N VAL A 97 -7.44 -6.96 -5.84
CA VAL A 97 -8.07 -5.66 -5.56
C VAL A 97 -7.09 -4.50 -5.78
N LEU A 98 -5.82 -4.69 -5.39
CA LEU A 98 -4.78 -3.69 -5.61
C LEU A 98 -4.47 -3.53 -7.09
N ILE A 99 -4.37 -4.65 -7.84
CA ILE A 99 -4.19 -4.63 -9.29
C ILE A 99 -5.28 -3.76 -9.96
N GLU A 100 -6.54 -3.97 -9.62
CA GLU A 100 -7.66 -3.24 -10.24
C GLU A 100 -7.60 -1.74 -9.94
N ILE A 101 -7.34 -1.37 -8.69
CA ILE A 101 -7.29 0.04 -8.27
C ILE A 101 -6.05 0.73 -8.86
N GLU A 102 -4.88 0.11 -8.72
CA GLU A 102 -3.61 0.73 -9.07
C GLU A 102 -3.39 0.78 -10.59
N SER A 103 -3.90 -0.24 -11.34
CA SER A 103 -3.96 -0.17 -12.80
C SER A 103 -4.84 0.97 -13.30
N GLN A 104 -6.03 1.15 -12.70
CA GLN A 104 -6.90 2.28 -13.06
C GLN A 104 -6.24 3.63 -12.78
N MET A 105 -5.47 3.75 -11.69
CA MET A 105 -4.70 4.97 -11.42
C MET A 105 -3.68 5.27 -12.52
N LEU A 106 -2.95 4.26 -12.98
CA LEU A 106 -1.96 4.39 -14.05
C LEU A 106 -2.63 4.69 -15.40
N GLU A 107 -3.73 4.03 -15.71
CA GLU A 107 -4.51 4.27 -16.93
C GLU A 107 -5.09 5.70 -16.96
N GLN A 108 -5.57 6.23 -15.83
CA GLN A 108 -6.02 7.63 -15.71
C GLN A 108 -4.89 8.63 -15.97
N LEU A 109 -3.65 8.24 -15.71
CA LEU A 109 -2.46 9.05 -16.03
C LEU A 109 -2.00 8.88 -17.50
N GLY A 110 -2.71 8.04 -18.29
CA GLY A 110 -2.49 7.85 -19.72
C GLY A 110 -1.58 6.67 -20.08
N TYR A 111 -1.08 5.90 -19.12
CA TYR A 111 -0.21 4.75 -19.36
C TYR A 111 -0.98 3.54 -19.89
N GLU A 112 -0.32 2.73 -20.75
CA GLU A 112 -0.80 1.39 -21.08
C GLU A 112 -0.37 0.42 -19.97
N VAL A 113 -1.31 -0.31 -19.35
CA VAL A 113 -1.01 -1.20 -18.23
C VAL A 113 -1.24 -2.66 -18.60
N VAL A 114 -0.21 -3.47 -18.40
CA VAL A 114 -0.31 -4.92 -18.49
C VAL A 114 -0.10 -5.49 -17.10
N ALA A 115 -1.18 -5.92 -16.46
CA ALA A 115 -1.15 -6.41 -15.09
C ALA A 115 -0.96 -7.93 -15.01
N LYS A 116 -0.20 -8.39 -14.00
CA LYS A 116 0.00 -9.80 -13.68
C LYS A 116 -0.10 -10.02 -12.18
N LYS A 117 -0.71 -11.16 -11.79
CA LYS A 117 -0.83 -11.57 -10.37
C LYS A 117 0.34 -12.39 -9.86
N SER A 118 1.18 -12.84 -10.75
CA SER A 118 2.28 -13.75 -10.44
C SER A 118 3.59 -13.23 -11.02
N SER A 119 4.61 -13.18 -10.18
CA SER A 119 5.98 -12.89 -10.59
C SER A 119 6.50 -13.86 -11.67
N ILE A 120 6.05 -15.12 -11.64
CA ILE A 120 6.44 -16.12 -12.63
C ILE A 120 5.81 -15.81 -13.99
N GLU A 121 4.49 -15.55 -14.04
CA GLU A 121 3.80 -15.17 -15.28
C GLU A 121 4.34 -13.86 -15.86
N ALA A 122 4.67 -12.90 -14.99
CA ALA A 122 5.28 -11.64 -15.42
C ALA A 122 6.65 -11.87 -16.06
N LEU A 123 7.48 -12.72 -15.45
CA LEU A 123 8.80 -13.06 -16.00
C LEU A 123 8.70 -13.80 -17.34
N GLU A 124 7.76 -14.74 -17.48
CA GLU A 124 7.53 -15.45 -18.75
C GLU A 124 7.07 -14.49 -19.86
N LEU A 125 6.12 -13.61 -19.54
CA LEU A 125 5.67 -12.59 -20.48
C LEU A 125 6.80 -11.65 -20.90
N PHE A 126 7.60 -11.18 -19.94
CA PHE A 126 8.72 -10.29 -20.22
C PHE A 126 9.80 -10.98 -21.07
N ARG A 127 10.05 -12.28 -20.89
CA ARG A 127 10.96 -13.05 -21.75
C ARG A 127 10.47 -13.17 -23.18
N ALA A 128 9.15 -13.28 -23.36
CA ALA A 128 8.56 -13.38 -24.71
C ALA A 128 8.58 -12.03 -25.44
N GLU A 129 8.37 -10.94 -24.73
CA GLU A 129 8.21 -9.59 -25.30
C GLU A 129 9.03 -8.55 -24.50
N PRO A 130 10.37 -8.63 -24.44
CA PRO A 130 11.18 -7.78 -23.55
C PRO A 130 11.15 -6.29 -23.95
N ASP A 131 10.96 -5.98 -25.22
CA ASP A 131 10.97 -4.61 -25.75
C ASP A 131 9.60 -3.93 -25.68
N ARG A 132 8.57 -4.66 -25.24
CA ARG A 132 7.21 -4.13 -25.11
C ARG A 132 7.04 -3.14 -23.95
N PHE A 133 7.80 -3.32 -22.89
CA PHE A 133 7.58 -2.59 -21.63
C PHE A 133 8.62 -1.50 -21.43
N ASP A 134 8.16 -0.30 -21.11
CA ASP A 134 9.01 0.85 -20.81
C ASP A 134 9.36 0.95 -19.33
N LEU A 135 8.54 0.32 -18.47
CA LEU A 135 8.68 0.34 -17.02
C LEU A 135 8.08 -0.93 -16.41
N VAL A 136 8.67 -1.38 -15.32
CA VAL A 136 8.09 -2.42 -14.46
C VAL A 136 7.79 -1.84 -13.08
N ILE A 137 6.58 -2.07 -12.58
CA ILE A 137 6.17 -1.76 -11.21
C ILE A 137 5.77 -3.08 -10.55
N THR A 138 6.41 -3.45 -9.46
CA THR A 138 6.16 -4.72 -8.79
C THR A 138 6.05 -4.58 -7.28
N ASP A 139 5.15 -5.32 -6.66
CA ASP A 139 5.15 -5.46 -5.21
C ASP A 139 6.42 -6.16 -4.73
N MET A 140 6.90 -5.79 -3.55
CA MET A 140 8.07 -6.40 -2.91
C MET A 140 7.77 -7.81 -2.42
N THR A 141 6.60 -8.03 -1.84
CA THR A 141 6.28 -9.25 -1.09
C THR A 141 5.23 -10.08 -1.83
N MET A 142 5.69 -10.94 -2.71
CA MET A 142 4.83 -11.83 -3.48
C MET A 142 5.17 -13.30 -3.24
N PRO A 143 4.21 -14.24 -3.39
CA PRO A 143 4.46 -15.67 -3.37
C PRO A 143 5.48 -16.09 -4.44
N HIS A 144 6.22 -17.16 -4.17
CA HIS A 144 7.21 -17.80 -5.04
C HIS A 144 8.45 -16.95 -5.34
N MET A 145 8.31 -15.70 -5.76
CA MET A 145 9.43 -14.82 -6.08
C MET A 145 9.12 -13.39 -5.65
N THR A 146 9.96 -12.84 -4.79
CA THR A 146 9.88 -11.45 -4.31
C THR A 146 10.19 -10.46 -5.43
N GLY A 147 9.67 -9.22 -5.32
CA GLY A 147 9.83 -8.20 -6.35
C GLY A 147 11.29 -7.83 -6.64
N ASP A 148 12.17 -7.84 -5.64
CA ASP A 148 13.60 -7.61 -5.82
C ASP A 148 14.28 -8.72 -6.63
N LYS A 149 13.89 -9.98 -6.42
CA LYS A 149 14.38 -11.12 -7.22
C LYS A 149 13.83 -11.08 -8.64
N LEU A 150 12.55 -10.75 -8.80
CA LEU A 150 11.95 -10.55 -10.11
C LEU A 150 12.70 -9.45 -10.88
N ALA A 151 12.97 -8.31 -10.26
CA ALA A 151 13.73 -7.23 -10.86
C ALA A 151 15.11 -7.69 -11.37
N GLN A 152 15.84 -8.48 -10.56
CA GLN A 152 17.12 -9.05 -10.97
C GLN A 152 17.00 -9.94 -12.21
N GLU A 153 15.97 -10.81 -12.28
CA GLU A 153 15.76 -11.68 -13.42
C GLU A 153 15.37 -10.89 -14.68
N LEU A 154 14.55 -9.84 -14.55
CA LEU A 154 14.18 -8.95 -15.65
C LEU A 154 15.40 -8.19 -16.19
N MET A 155 16.25 -7.68 -15.30
CA MET A 155 17.47 -6.96 -15.67
C MET A 155 18.54 -7.87 -16.31
N LYS A 156 18.51 -9.19 -16.08
CA LYS A 156 19.36 -10.13 -16.85
C LYS A 156 18.93 -10.24 -18.31
N ILE A 157 17.64 -10.06 -18.59
CA ILE A 157 17.06 -10.11 -19.95
C ILE A 157 17.28 -8.77 -20.65
N ARG A 158 16.90 -7.67 -19.96
CA ARG A 158 17.07 -6.30 -20.45
C ARG A 158 17.66 -5.42 -19.34
N PRO A 159 18.98 -5.15 -19.36
CA PRO A 159 19.69 -4.45 -18.27
C PRO A 159 19.25 -3.01 -18.03
N ASP A 160 18.67 -2.35 -19.00
CA ASP A 160 18.21 -0.96 -18.97
C ASP A 160 16.74 -0.80 -18.54
N ILE A 161 15.99 -1.91 -18.37
CA ILE A 161 14.58 -1.81 -17.93
C ILE A 161 14.47 -1.13 -16.57
N PRO A 162 13.78 0.01 -16.46
CA PRO A 162 13.57 0.63 -15.19
C PRO A 162 12.57 -0.16 -14.35
N VAL A 163 12.85 -0.31 -13.05
CA VAL A 163 11.98 -1.01 -12.10
C VAL A 163 11.68 -0.12 -10.91
N ILE A 164 10.40 -0.05 -10.54
CA ILE A 164 9.88 0.55 -9.32
C ILE A 164 9.39 -0.58 -8.41
N LEU A 165 9.80 -0.57 -7.14
CA LEU A 165 9.29 -1.49 -6.12
C LEU A 165 8.25 -0.81 -5.24
N CYS A 166 7.10 -1.47 -5.06
CA CYS A 166 6.08 -1.09 -4.10
C CYS A 166 6.29 -1.86 -2.79
N THR A 167 6.20 -1.20 -1.64
CA THR A 167 6.43 -1.82 -0.33
C THR A 167 5.48 -1.29 0.74
N GLY A 168 4.95 -2.21 1.56
CA GLY A 168 4.06 -1.87 2.67
C GLY A 168 4.77 -1.63 4.00
N HIS A 169 6.04 -2.00 4.16
CA HIS A 169 6.73 -1.90 5.45
C HIS A 169 8.23 -1.61 5.35
N SER A 170 8.65 -0.70 6.23
CA SER A 170 10.01 -0.32 6.67
C SER A 170 11.11 -0.09 5.63
N ARG A 171 11.52 1.16 5.62
CA ARG A 171 12.64 1.76 4.87
C ARG A 171 14.03 1.16 5.12
N LEU A 172 14.22 0.20 6.02
CA LEU A 172 15.56 -0.06 6.59
C LEU A 172 16.34 -1.22 5.94
N VAL A 173 15.74 -2.06 5.11
CA VAL A 173 16.47 -3.21 4.54
C VAL A 173 16.70 -3.09 3.03
N SER A 174 16.05 -2.14 2.35
CA SER A 174 15.95 -2.20 0.90
C SER A 174 16.66 -1.09 0.10
N GLU A 175 16.80 0.13 0.60
CA GLU A 175 17.30 1.22 -0.24
C GLU A 175 18.76 1.04 -0.67
N GLU A 176 19.67 0.61 0.22
CA GLU A 176 21.05 0.35 -0.15
C GLU A 176 21.19 -0.89 -1.03
N LYS A 177 20.56 -2.00 -0.62
CA LYS A 177 20.60 -3.25 -1.41
C LYS A 177 19.93 -3.11 -2.77
N ALA A 178 18.87 -2.33 -2.86
CA ALA A 178 18.15 -2.16 -4.09
C ALA A 178 18.84 -1.19 -5.06
N LYS A 179 19.58 -0.22 -4.58
CA LYS A 179 20.49 0.59 -5.43
C LYS A 179 21.58 -0.30 -6.04
N ASP A 180 22.11 -1.25 -5.29
CA ASP A 180 23.10 -2.22 -5.77
C ASP A 180 22.52 -3.14 -6.86
N ILE A 181 21.21 -3.42 -6.81
CA ILE A 181 20.50 -4.22 -7.81
C ILE A 181 20.17 -3.41 -9.08
N GLY A 182 20.15 -2.09 -9.01
CA GLY A 182 19.79 -1.20 -10.13
C GLY A 182 18.34 -0.73 -10.14
N ILE A 183 17.58 -0.97 -9.07
CA ILE A 183 16.19 -0.51 -8.91
C ILE A 183 16.16 1.02 -8.89
N LYS A 184 15.25 1.61 -9.67
CA LYS A 184 15.23 3.06 -9.91
C LYS A 184 14.48 3.84 -8.84
N ALA A 185 13.43 3.27 -8.26
CA ALA A 185 12.64 3.94 -7.23
C ALA A 185 11.86 2.96 -6.34
N PHE A 186 11.40 3.49 -5.20
CA PHE A 186 10.48 2.84 -4.28
C PHE A 186 9.24 3.69 -4.09
N VAL A 187 8.08 3.03 -4.00
CA VAL A 187 6.83 3.67 -3.63
C VAL A 187 6.24 2.95 -2.43
N MET A 188 5.84 3.74 -1.42
CA MET A 188 5.21 3.19 -0.21
C MET A 188 3.74 2.94 -0.46
N LYS A 189 3.25 1.77 -0.07
CA LYS A 189 1.81 1.47 -0.01
C LYS A 189 1.18 2.11 1.25
N PRO A 190 -0.05 2.66 1.17
CA PRO A 190 -0.93 2.68 -0.01
C PRO A 190 -0.45 3.67 -1.08
N LEU A 191 -0.61 3.30 -2.36
CA LEU A 191 -0.21 4.17 -3.46
C LEU A 191 -1.12 5.40 -3.53
N VAL A 192 -0.52 6.57 -3.55
CA VAL A 192 -1.20 7.84 -3.73
C VAL A 192 -0.96 8.31 -5.16
N MET A 193 -2.02 8.72 -5.87
CA MET A 193 -2.01 9.08 -7.28
C MET A 193 -0.87 10.06 -7.64
N ARG A 194 -0.68 11.14 -6.87
CA ARG A 194 0.36 12.14 -7.11
C ARG A 194 1.76 11.54 -6.97
N ASN A 195 2.01 10.80 -5.88
CA ASN A 195 3.32 10.18 -5.63
C ASN A 195 3.67 9.15 -6.71
N LEU A 196 2.67 8.39 -7.17
CA LEU A 196 2.83 7.43 -8.24
C LEU A 196 3.17 8.14 -9.56
N ALA A 197 2.39 9.16 -9.94
CA ALA A 197 2.59 9.95 -11.15
C ALA A 197 3.98 10.60 -11.22
N GLU A 198 4.40 11.25 -10.12
CA GLU A 198 5.71 11.89 -10.02
C GLU A 198 6.86 10.88 -10.09
N THR A 199 6.70 9.73 -9.41
CA THR A 199 7.74 8.69 -9.40
C THR A 199 7.89 8.04 -10.77
N VAL A 200 6.78 7.66 -11.41
CA VAL A 200 6.79 7.07 -12.76
C VAL A 200 7.43 8.05 -13.74
N ARG A 201 7.00 9.32 -13.73
CA ARG A 201 7.57 10.33 -14.65
C ARG A 201 9.05 10.57 -14.44
N LYS A 202 9.50 10.63 -13.18
CA LYS A 202 10.92 10.77 -12.85
C LYS A 202 11.76 9.61 -13.38
N VAL A 203 11.26 8.40 -13.27
CA VAL A 203 11.98 7.18 -13.68
C VAL A 203 12.02 7.06 -15.20
N THR A 204 10.91 7.32 -15.89
CA THR A 204 10.83 7.22 -17.36
C THR A 204 11.59 8.37 -18.06
N SER A 205 11.51 9.60 -17.54
CA SER A 205 12.23 10.75 -18.11
C SER A 205 13.76 10.63 -17.98
N CYS A 206 14.25 9.99 -16.92
CA CYS A 206 15.70 9.76 -16.75
C CYS A 206 16.25 8.74 -17.77
N SER A 207 15.42 7.82 -18.24
CA SER A 207 15.80 6.85 -19.28
C SER A 207 15.94 7.51 -20.67
N LEU A 208 15.14 8.52 -20.98
CA LEU A 208 15.22 9.27 -22.25
C LEU A 208 16.49 10.10 -22.39
N LEU A 209 17.04 10.61 -21.29
CA LEU A 209 18.29 11.40 -21.29
C LEU A 209 19.56 10.56 -21.55
N LEU A 210 19.49 9.25 -21.35
CA LEU A 210 20.60 8.32 -21.61
C LEU A 210 20.64 7.81 -23.08
N LEU A 211 19.56 7.99 -23.82
CA LEU A 211 19.45 7.56 -25.23
C LEU A 211 19.79 8.68 -26.23
N GLY A 212 20.20 9.86 -25.77
CA GLY A 212 20.86 10.90 -26.57
C GLY A 212 20.15 11.22 -27.91
N VAL A 213 18.99 11.92 -27.86
CA VAL A 213 18.47 12.69 -28.98
C VAL A 213 18.33 14.13 -28.56
#